data_ebc729030ff095a4771f8260514dfb00
#
_entry.id   ebc729030ff095a4771f8260514dfb00
#
_cell.length_a   1.000
_cell.length_b   1.000
_cell.length_c   1.000
_cell.angle_alpha   90.00
_cell.angle_beta   90.00
_cell.angle_gamma   90.00
#
_symmetry.space_group_name_H-M   'P 1'
#
loop_
_entity.id
_entity.type
_entity.pdbx_description
1 polymer ?
#
loop_
_entity_poly.entity_id
_entity_poly.type
_entity_poly.pdbx_seq_one_letter_code
_entity_poly.pdbx_strand_id
1 'polypeptide(L)'
;MTFEPRILALCCNWCGYSAADQAGAAKIAYPSGVRIVRLMCTGMVDPYYVLRGFERGFDGVLVVGCHKGSCHYKSGNLQAEEQVRGLLRVTEALGLGPDRLLMTAASAAEGARFAETATTFTERIRKLGPSPIREVIAQ
;
A
#
# COMPACT_ATOMS: atom_id res chain seq x y z
N MET A 1 8.11 -24.64 -2.43
CA MET A 1 8.22 -23.30 -2.99
C MET A 1 7.93 -22.27 -1.92
N THR A 2 8.79 -21.28 -1.81
CA THR A 2 8.60 -20.19 -0.87
C THR A 2 7.53 -19.25 -1.39
N PHE A 3 6.62 -18.86 -0.49
CA PHE A 3 5.60 -17.86 -0.79
C PHE A 3 6.26 -16.48 -0.95
N GLU A 4 6.02 -15.82 -2.09
CA GLU A 4 6.45 -14.45 -2.34
C GLU A 4 5.23 -13.52 -2.29
N PRO A 5 5.16 -12.63 -1.29
CA PRO A 5 4.04 -11.68 -1.17
C PRO A 5 3.95 -10.75 -2.37
N ARG A 6 2.72 -10.50 -2.81
CA ARG A 6 2.42 -9.52 -3.85
C ARG A 6 1.75 -8.33 -3.18
N ILE A 7 2.42 -7.19 -3.24
CA ILE A 7 1.98 -5.97 -2.58
C ILE A 7 1.58 -4.93 -3.63
N LEU A 8 0.40 -4.36 -3.48
CA LEU A 8 -0.05 -3.22 -4.28
C LEU A 8 0.20 -1.95 -3.47
N ALA A 9 1.05 -1.08 -3.98
CA ALA A 9 1.34 0.21 -3.34
C ALA A 9 0.65 1.33 -4.11
N LEU A 10 -0.37 1.94 -3.50
CA LEU A 10 -1.08 3.09 -4.05
C LEU A 10 -0.41 4.35 -3.52
N CYS A 11 0.31 5.06 -4.39
CA CYS A 11 1.20 6.15 -3.98
C CYS A 11 0.71 7.50 -4.52
N CYS A 12 0.67 8.49 -3.64
CA CYS A 12 0.42 9.87 -4.02
C CYS A 12 1.53 10.37 -4.95
N ASN A 13 1.16 11.02 -6.04
CA ASN A 13 2.12 11.53 -7.04
C ASN A 13 3.15 12.49 -6.43
N TRP A 14 2.73 13.32 -5.47
CA TRP A 14 3.55 14.41 -4.96
C TRP A 14 4.54 13.99 -3.86
N CYS A 15 4.19 12.98 -3.07
CA CYS A 15 5.03 12.54 -1.97
C CYS A 15 5.34 11.04 -2.06
N GLY A 16 4.32 10.18 -1.98
CA GLY A 16 4.53 8.74 -1.96
C GLY A 16 5.23 8.19 -3.19
N TYR A 17 4.76 8.58 -4.38
CA TYR A 17 5.39 8.14 -5.63
C TYR A 17 6.79 8.74 -5.78
N SER A 18 6.96 10.02 -5.41
CA SER A 18 8.28 10.65 -5.46
C SER A 18 9.27 9.99 -4.50
N ALA A 19 8.82 9.56 -3.33
CA ALA A 19 9.65 8.81 -2.40
C ALA A 19 10.07 7.47 -2.99
N ALA A 20 9.14 6.76 -3.65
CA ALA A 20 9.44 5.51 -4.33
C ALA A 20 10.44 5.71 -5.48
N ASP A 21 10.25 6.77 -6.25
CA ASP A 21 11.15 7.14 -7.34
C ASP A 21 12.55 7.49 -6.81
N GLN A 22 12.63 8.20 -5.71
CA GLN A 22 13.89 8.51 -5.05
C GLN A 22 14.60 7.23 -4.58
N ALA A 23 13.86 6.28 -4.01
CA ALA A 23 14.43 5.00 -3.60
C ALA A 23 15.05 4.28 -4.79
N GLY A 24 14.35 4.26 -5.94
CA GLY A 24 14.87 3.67 -7.17
C GLY A 24 16.12 4.38 -7.68
N ALA A 25 16.10 5.70 -7.74
CA ALA A 25 17.22 6.51 -8.23
C ALA A 25 18.45 6.38 -7.32
N ALA A 26 18.24 6.30 -6.00
CA ALA A 26 19.31 6.11 -5.03
C ALA A 26 19.73 4.65 -4.88
N LYS A 27 19.11 3.75 -5.63
CA LYS A 27 19.36 2.29 -5.58
C LYS A 27 19.12 1.70 -4.19
N ILE A 28 18.15 2.24 -3.46
CA ILE A 28 17.73 1.68 -2.17
C ILE A 28 16.77 0.53 -2.47
N ALA A 29 17.17 -0.68 -2.08
CA ALA A 29 16.41 -1.88 -2.43
C ALA A 29 15.10 -2.00 -1.63
N TYR A 30 14.04 -2.44 -2.29
CA TYR A 30 12.82 -2.92 -1.65
C TYR A 30 12.33 -4.16 -2.42
N PRO A 31 11.42 -4.97 -1.81
CA PRO A 31 11.05 -6.25 -2.43
C PRO A 31 10.43 -6.10 -3.82
N SER A 32 10.80 -7.01 -4.72
CA SER A 32 10.34 -6.99 -6.12
C SER A 32 8.85 -7.28 -6.28
N GLY A 33 8.21 -7.85 -5.26
CA GLY A 33 6.77 -8.11 -5.27
C GLY A 33 5.91 -6.87 -5.06
N VAL A 34 6.51 -5.72 -4.78
CA VAL A 34 5.80 -4.45 -4.59
C VAL A 34 5.52 -3.83 -5.97
N ARG A 35 4.25 -3.66 -6.28
CA ARG A 35 3.79 -3.01 -7.52
C ARG A 35 3.27 -1.62 -7.17
N ILE A 36 3.85 -0.60 -7.77
CA ILE A 36 3.53 0.78 -7.47
C ILE A 36 2.52 1.32 -8.48
N VAL A 37 1.42 1.86 -7.98
CA VAL A 37 0.42 2.58 -8.77
C VAL A 37 0.39 4.02 -8.30
N ARG A 38 0.63 4.96 -9.24
CA ARG A 38 0.64 6.38 -8.96
C ARG A 38 -0.77 6.95 -9.00
N LEU A 39 -1.16 7.64 -7.94
CA LEU A 39 -2.40 8.42 -7.89
C LEU A 39 -2.04 9.90 -7.74
N MET A 40 -2.86 10.78 -8.30
CA MET A 40 -2.62 12.22 -8.13
C MET A 40 -2.68 12.64 -6.67
N CYS A 41 -3.56 12.01 -5.89
CA CYS A 41 -3.68 12.23 -4.45
C CYS A 41 -4.25 10.98 -3.81
N THR A 42 -3.84 10.67 -2.57
CA THR A 42 -4.41 9.53 -1.84
C THR A 42 -5.89 9.74 -1.53
N GLY A 43 -6.40 10.98 -1.59
CA GLY A 43 -7.83 11.24 -1.53
C GLY A 43 -8.62 10.58 -2.65
N MET A 44 -7.96 10.16 -3.73
CA MET A 44 -8.56 9.39 -4.83
C MET A 44 -8.63 7.89 -4.54
N VAL A 45 -8.09 7.42 -3.41
CA VAL A 45 -8.17 6.01 -3.04
C VAL A 45 -9.64 5.66 -2.82
N ASP A 46 -10.15 4.81 -3.69
CA ASP A 46 -11.51 4.32 -3.64
C ASP A 46 -11.50 2.91 -3.06
N PRO A 47 -12.47 2.53 -2.24
CA PRO A 47 -12.59 1.15 -1.78
C PRO A 47 -12.50 0.14 -2.90
N TYR A 48 -13.00 0.49 -4.09
CA TYR A 48 -12.93 -0.36 -5.28
C TYR A 48 -11.49 -0.74 -5.63
N TYR A 49 -10.55 0.24 -5.61
CA TYR A 49 -9.14 -0.04 -5.95
C TYR A 49 -8.51 -1.04 -4.99
N VAL A 50 -8.78 -0.89 -3.72
CA VAL A 50 -8.24 -1.77 -2.69
C VAL A 50 -8.82 -3.18 -2.81
N LEU A 51 -10.14 -3.27 -2.91
CA LEU A 51 -10.82 -4.57 -3.02
C LEU A 51 -10.48 -5.27 -4.34
N ARG A 52 -10.36 -4.51 -5.43
CA ARG A 52 -9.94 -5.03 -6.73
C ARG A 52 -8.51 -5.57 -6.66
N GLY A 53 -7.64 -4.90 -5.91
CA GLY A 53 -6.28 -5.40 -5.68
C GLY A 53 -6.28 -6.78 -5.05
N PHE A 54 -7.05 -6.96 -3.99
CA PHE A 54 -7.18 -8.28 -3.35
C PHE A 54 -7.79 -9.31 -4.30
N GLU A 55 -8.82 -8.93 -5.04
CA GLU A 55 -9.45 -9.81 -6.03
C GLU A 55 -8.47 -10.25 -7.11
N ARG A 56 -7.54 -9.37 -7.52
CA ARG A 56 -6.52 -9.65 -8.53
C ARG A 56 -5.34 -10.46 -8.00
N GLY A 57 -5.38 -10.84 -6.75
CA GLY A 57 -4.38 -11.74 -6.16
C GLY A 57 -3.26 -11.06 -5.40
N PHE A 58 -3.38 -9.76 -5.09
CA PHE A 58 -2.45 -9.13 -4.18
C PHE A 58 -2.70 -9.60 -2.74
N ASP A 59 -1.63 -9.77 -2.00
CA ASP A 59 -1.70 -10.28 -0.62
C ASP A 59 -1.77 -9.16 0.41
N GLY A 60 -1.37 -7.95 0.03
CA GLY A 60 -1.46 -6.77 0.86
C GLY A 60 -1.56 -5.51 0.01
N VAL A 61 -2.17 -4.47 0.57
CA VAL A 61 -2.29 -3.16 -0.07
C VAL A 61 -1.70 -2.11 0.86
N LEU A 62 -0.77 -1.33 0.32
CA LEU A 62 -0.09 -0.25 1.01
C LEU A 62 -0.51 1.07 0.38
N VAL A 63 -0.99 2.01 1.20
CA VAL A 63 -1.34 3.36 0.74
C VAL A 63 -0.30 4.32 1.30
N VAL A 64 0.42 5.01 0.41
CA VAL A 64 1.50 5.94 0.79
C VAL A 64 1.10 7.34 0.37
N GLY A 65 0.82 8.17 1.35
CA GLY A 65 0.40 9.56 1.14
C GLY A 65 1.40 10.56 1.68
N CYS A 66 0.98 11.81 1.76
CA CYS A 66 1.77 12.89 2.33
C CYS A 66 1.66 12.87 3.84
N HIS A 67 2.66 13.46 4.52
CA HIS A 67 2.57 13.71 5.95
C HIS A 67 1.42 14.69 6.24
N LYS A 68 0.90 14.66 7.47
CA LYS A 68 -0.15 15.57 7.90
C LYS A 68 0.28 17.01 7.66
N GLY A 69 -0.62 17.79 7.02
CA GLY A 69 -0.34 19.18 6.69
C GLY A 69 0.48 19.41 5.42
N SER A 70 0.98 18.34 4.79
CA SER A 70 1.85 18.43 3.62
C SER A 70 1.15 18.01 2.32
N CYS A 71 -0.13 17.68 2.35
CA CYS A 71 -0.85 17.25 1.15
C CYS A 71 -0.96 18.38 0.14
N HIS A 72 -0.57 18.10 -1.12
CA HIS A 72 -0.66 19.07 -2.22
C HIS A 72 -2.10 19.56 -2.42
N TYR A 73 -3.07 18.70 -2.20
CA TYR A 73 -4.50 19.01 -2.32
C TYR A 73 -5.15 19.27 -0.94
N LYS A 74 -4.38 19.75 0.01
CA LYS A 74 -4.76 20.14 1.38
C LYS A 74 -5.22 18.99 2.26
N SER A 75 -6.37 18.37 1.99
CA SER A 75 -6.98 17.37 2.88
C SER A 75 -7.10 15.98 2.26
N GLY A 76 -6.52 15.75 1.08
CA GLY A 76 -6.64 14.46 0.40
C GLY A 76 -6.11 13.30 1.24
N ASN A 77 -4.98 13.50 1.93
CA ASN A 77 -4.40 12.47 2.79
C ASN A 77 -5.28 12.16 4.01
N LEU A 78 -5.99 13.15 4.54
CA LEU A 78 -6.92 12.94 5.65
C LEU A 78 -8.16 12.19 5.20
N GLN A 79 -8.67 12.49 4.00
CA GLN A 79 -9.78 11.75 3.40
C GLN A 79 -9.42 10.30 3.17
N ALA A 80 -8.20 10.03 2.68
CA ALA A 80 -7.71 8.67 2.48
C ALA A 80 -7.62 7.90 3.79
N GLU A 81 -7.17 8.56 4.86
CA GLU A 81 -7.07 7.95 6.18
C GLU A 81 -8.44 7.48 6.68
N GLU A 82 -9.47 8.28 6.50
CA GLU A 82 -10.84 7.91 6.87
C GLU A 82 -11.35 6.74 6.04
N GLN A 83 -11.09 6.75 4.72
CA GLN A 83 -11.50 5.67 3.83
C GLN A 83 -10.81 4.36 4.19
N VAL A 84 -9.51 4.40 4.49
CA VAL A 84 -8.75 3.21 4.89
C VAL A 84 -9.29 2.67 6.21
N ARG A 85 -9.63 3.53 7.16
CA ARG A 85 -10.21 3.13 8.43
C ARG A 85 -11.52 2.38 8.24
N GLY A 86 -12.38 2.86 7.34
CA GLY A 86 -13.62 2.17 6.98
C GLY A 86 -13.37 0.85 6.26
N LEU A 87 -12.39 0.82 5.36
CA LEU A 87 -12.02 -0.38 4.62
C LEU A 87 -11.46 -1.49 5.52
N LEU A 88 -10.77 -1.14 6.60
CA LEU A 88 -10.26 -2.14 7.53
C LEU A 88 -11.38 -3.00 8.13
N ARG A 89 -12.55 -2.41 8.34
CA ARG A 89 -13.73 -3.16 8.80
C ARG A 89 -14.22 -4.14 7.74
N VAL A 90 -14.19 -3.72 6.48
CA VAL A 90 -14.60 -4.56 5.35
C VAL A 90 -13.62 -5.70 5.15
N THR A 91 -12.31 -5.44 5.17
CA THR A 91 -11.30 -6.49 5.00
C THR A 91 -11.34 -7.50 6.14
N GLU A 92 -11.61 -7.06 7.35
CA GLU A 92 -11.79 -7.96 8.48
C GLU A 92 -12.99 -8.88 8.30
N ALA A 93 -14.12 -8.32 7.84
CA ALA A 93 -15.32 -9.09 7.57
C ALA A 93 -15.13 -10.12 6.45
N LEU A 94 -14.24 -9.83 5.49
CA LEU A 94 -13.92 -10.74 4.38
C LEU A 94 -12.89 -11.81 4.75
N GLY A 95 -12.41 -11.82 5.97
CA GLY A 95 -11.41 -12.79 6.42
C GLY A 95 -9.97 -12.39 6.08
N LEU A 96 -9.74 -11.21 5.57
CA LEU A 96 -8.39 -10.71 5.26
C LEU A 96 -7.65 -10.24 6.52
N GLY A 97 -8.39 -9.90 7.57
CA GLY A 97 -7.81 -9.39 8.80
C GLY A 97 -7.37 -7.92 8.71
N PRO A 98 -6.89 -7.36 9.83
CA PRO A 98 -6.53 -5.94 9.88
C PRO A 98 -5.12 -5.63 9.35
N ASP A 99 -4.30 -6.65 9.05
CA ASP A 99 -2.86 -6.47 8.81
C ASP A 99 -2.48 -6.44 7.34
N ARG A 100 -3.44 -6.62 6.43
CA ARG A 100 -3.16 -6.65 4.99
C ARG A 100 -3.40 -5.32 4.28
N LEU A 101 -3.86 -4.32 5.01
CA LEU A 101 -4.06 -2.97 4.50
C LEU A 101 -3.38 -2.01 5.45
N LEU A 102 -2.44 -1.23 4.94
CA LEU A 102 -1.69 -0.25 5.74
C LEU A 102 -1.66 1.09 5.02
N MET A 103 -1.94 2.16 5.75
CA MET A 103 -1.70 3.51 5.26
C MET A 103 -0.51 4.09 5.99
N THR A 104 0.40 4.69 5.24
CA THR A 104 1.56 5.38 5.79
C THR A 104 1.80 6.68 5.03
N ALA A 105 2.78 7.44 5.45
CA ALA A 105 3.14 8.71 4.84
C ALA A 105 4.64 8.77 4.59
N ALA A 106 5.02 9.41 3.47
CA ALA A 106 6.41 9.67 3.14
C ALA A 106 6.49 10.99 2.36
N SER A 107 7.50 11.78 2.65
CA SER A 107 7.79 12.98 1.85
C SER A 107 8.57 12.60 0.59
N ALA A 108 8.62 13.52 -0.37
CA ALA A 108 9.36 13.31 -1.61
C ALA A 108 10.86 13.01 -1.38
N ALA A 109 11.41 13.45 -0.25
CA ALA A 109 12.82 13.24 0.10
C ALA A 109 13.06 11.98 0.94
N GLU A 110 12.03 11.20 1.24
CA GLU A 110 12.12 10.06 2.16
C GLU A 110 12.09 8.70 1.43
N GLY A 111 12.95 8.55 0.42
CA GLY A 111 13.07 7.27 -0.30
C GLY A 111 13.46 6.10 0.58
N ALA A 112 14.37 6.32 1.53
CA ALA A 112 14.78 5.29 2.49
C ALA A 112 13.60 4.85 3.37
N ARG A 113 12.77 5.80 3.79
CA ARG A 113 11.57 5.50 4.58
C ARG A 113 10.57 4.67 3.78
N PHE A 114 10.38 5.01 2.50
CA PHE A 114 9.52 4.23 1.61
C PHE A 114 10.02 2.79 1.51
N ALA A 115 11.31 2.60 1.23
CA ALA A 115 11.90 1.27 1.07
C ALA A 115 11.78 0.45 2.36
N GLU A 116 12.03 1.06 3.50
CA GLU A 116 11.90 0.41 4.81
C GLU A 116 10.46 -0.01 5.08
N THR A 117 9.50 0.87 4.82
CA THR A 117 8.08 0.58 5.01
C THR A 117 7.62 -0.55 4.11
N ALA A 118 8.01 -0.51 2.83
CA ALA A 118 7.65 -1.55 1.86
C ALA A 118 8.24 -2.91 2.29
N THR A 119 9.47 -2.92 2.75
CA THR A 119 10.15 -4.14 3.22
C THR A 119 9.47 -4.69 4.47
N THR A 120 9.22 -3.85 5.46
CA THR A 120 8.58 -4.26 6.72
C THR A 120 7.18 -4.80 6.47
N PHE A 121 6.41 -4.13 5.63
CA PHE A 121 5.06 -4.57 5.28
C PHE A 121 5.10 -5.90 4.54
N THR A 122 6.01 -6.07 3.59
CA THR A 122 6.18 -7.32 2.85
C THR A 122 6.50 -8.48 3.81
N GLU A 123 7.40 -8.26 4.77
CA GLU A 123 7.73 -9.30 5.76
C GLU A 123 6.55 -9.64 6.65
N ARG A 124 5.73 -8.66 7.02
CA ARG A 124 4.49 -8.90 7.76
C ARG A 124 3.56 -9.80 6.96
N ILE A 125 3.36 -9.50 5.68
CA ILE A 125 2.50 -10.30 4.80
C ILE A 125 3.07 -11.71 4.59
N ARG A 126 4.40 -11.81 4.52
CA ARG A 126 5.07 -13.12 4.38
C ARG A 126 4.74 -14.03 5.56
N LYS A 127 4.71 -13.48 6.77
CA LYS A 127 4.35 -14.24 7.97
C LYS A 127 2.87 -14.61 8.00
N LEU A 128 2.00 -13.76 7.44
CA LEU A 128 0.56 -14.05 7.37
C LEU A 128 0.22 -15.12 6.34
N GLY A 129 1.06 -15.30 5.34
CA GLY A 129 0.82 -16.22 4.23
C GLY A 129 -0.03 -15.62 3.12
N PRO A 130 -0.38 -16.42 2.09
CA PRO A 130 -1.18 -15.95 0.97
C PRO A 130 -2.54 -15.43 1.42
N SER A 131 -3.05 -14.44 0.67
CA SER A 131 -4.40 -13.92 0.91
C SER A 131 -5.44 -15.04 0.76
N PRO A 132 -6.41 -15.16 1.68
CA PRO A 132 -7.49 -16.16 1.54
C PRO A 132 -8.27 -16.02 0.25
N ILE A 133 -8.44 -14.79 -0.25
CA ILE A 133 -9.14 -14.53 -1.50
C ILE A 133 -8.31 -15.06 -2.68
N ARG A 134 -6.99 -14.87 -2.65
CA ARG A 134 -6.09 -15.38 -3.67
C ARG A 134 -6.18 -16.90 -3.80
N GLU A 135 -6.26 -17.60 -2.69
CA GLU A 135 -6.38 -19.06 -2.68
C GLU A 135 -7.68 -19.52 -3.32
N VAL A 136 -8.78 -18.83 -3.01
CA VAL A 136 -10.09 -19.14 -3.61
C VAL A 136 -10.09 -18.91 -5.11
N ILE A 137 -9.51 -17.81 -5.58
CA ILE A 137 -9.43 -17.47 -7.00
C ILE A 137 -8.54 -18.44 -7.76
N ALA A 138 -7.47 -18.92 -7.14
CA ALA A 138 -6.54 -19.87 -7.74
C ALA A 138 -7.13 -21.28 -7.92
N GLN A 139 -8.22 -21.57 -7.22
CA GLN A 139 -8.94 -22.83 -7.36
C GLN A 139 -9.93 -22.78 -8.51
#